data_c7975687d85df56f4d9101213ffde8e3
#
_entry.id   c7975687d85df56f4d9101213ffde8e3
#
_cell.length_a   1.000
_cell.length_b   1.000
_cell.length_c   1.000
_cell.angle_alpha   90.00
_cell.angle_beta   90.00
_cell.angle_gamma   90.00
#
_symmetry.space_group_name_H-M   'P 1'
#
loop_
_entity.id
_entity.type
_entity.pdbx_description
1 polymer ?
#
loop_
_entity_poly.entity_id
_entity_poly.type
_entity_poly.pdbx_seq_one_letter_code
_entity_poly.pdbx_strand_id
1 'polypeptide(L)'
;LEGRLAQVFVNLISNAISFCEEGDAIRVWVRKRENRVLVVIEDTGPGIPEDALQKVFQRFYSERPETQFGDNSGLGLAISKQIVEAHGGVIWAENIRPTDADIGSEPLGARFVVGLPV
;
A
#
# COMPACT_ATOMS: atom_id res chain seq x y z
N LEU A 1 11.82 -13.96 -10.93
CA LEU A 1 11.41 -12.64 -10.45
C LEU A 1 9.92 -12.46 -10.45
N GLU A 2 9.21 -13.15 -11.34
CA GLU A 2 7.75 -13.04 -11.38
C GLU A 2 7.10 -13.48 -10.09
N GLY A 3 7.60 -14.52 -9.47
CA GLY A 3 7.07 -14.98 -8.19
C GLY A 3 7.24 -13.95 -7.09
N ARG A 4 8.30 -13.15 -7.15
CA ARG A 4 8.53 -12.11 -6.16
C ARG A 4 7.56 -10.95 -6.34
N LEU A 5 7.24 -10.59 -7.57
CA LEU A 5 6.22 -9.57 -7.80
C LEU A 5 4.86 -10.01 -7.29
N ALA A 6 4.50 -11.28 -7.48
CA ALA A 6 3.26 -11.79 -6.91
C ALA A 6 3.24 -11.63 -5.40
N GLN A 7 4.36 -11.84 -4.73
CA GLN A 7 4.45 -11.64 -3.28
C GLN A 7 4.17 -10.20 -2.90
N VAL A 8 4.64 -9.23 -3.70
CA VAL A 8 4.36 -7.81 -3.43
C VAL A 8 2.85 -7.58 -3.38
N PHE A 9 2.12 -8.06 -4.37
CA PHE A 9 0.68 -7.82 -4.42
C PHE A 9 -0.06 -8.56 -3.33
N VAL A 10 0.34 -9.78 -3.01
CA VAL A 10 -0.23 -10.50 -1.86
C VAL A 10 -0.01 -9.69 -0.57
N ASN A 11 1.19 -9.18 -0.37
CA ASN A 11 1.50 -8.39 0.83
C ASN A 11 0.65 -7.12 0.89
N LEU A 12 0.50 -6.42 -0.23
CA LEU A 12 -0.28 -5.18 -0.24
C LEU A 12 -1.76 -5.43 -0.01
N ILE A 13 -2.31 -6.48 -0.61
CA ILE A 13 -3.70 -6.83 -0.43
C ILE A 13 -3.94 -7.30 1.01
N SER A 14 -3.06 -8.14 1.54
CA SER A 14 -3.17 -8.58 2.93
C SER A 14 -3.11 -7.42 3.90
N ASN A 15 -2.23 -6.46 3.62
CA ASN A 15 -2.13 -5.25 4.44
C ASN A 15 -3.44 -4.46 4.40
N ALA A 16 -4.01 -4.28 3.22
CA ALA A 16 -5.29 -3.56 3.08
C ALA A 16 -6.39 -4.27 3.86
N ILE A 17 -6.47 -5.58 3.75
CA ILE A 17 -7.47 -6.37 4.47
C ILE A 17 -7.33 -6.16 5.98
N SER A 18 -6.10 -6.10 6.48
CA SER A 18 -5.86 -5.99 7.92
C SER A 18 -6.37 -4.68 8.50
N PHE A 19 -6.53 -3.63 7.69
CA PHE A 19 -7.04 -2.34 8.14
C PHE A 19 -8.52 -2.14 7.86
N CYS A 20 -9.13 -3.04 7.10
CA CYS A 20 -10.54 -2.95 6.76
C CYS A 20 -11.40 -3.57 7.84
N GLU A 21 -12.59 -2.99 8.01
CA GLU A 21 -13.64 -3.56 8.83
C GLU A 21 -14.75 -4.10 7.94
N GLU A 22 -15.72 -4.77 8.54
CA GLU A 22 -16.86 -5.27 7.79
C GLU A 22 -17.55 -4.11 7.07
N GLY A 23 -17.81 -4.30 5.79
CA GLY A 23 -18.42 -3.27 4.97
C GLY A 23 -17.42 -2.43 4.18
N ASP A 24 -16.15 -2.46 4.55
CA ASP A 24 -15.12 -1.78 3.77
C ASP A 24 -14.86 -2.53 2.46
N ALA A 25 -14.35 -1.79 1.49
CA ALA A 25 -14.06 -2.34 0.17
C ALA A 25 -12.57 -2.19 -0.15
N ILE A 26 -12.07 -3.13 -0.94
CA ILE A 26 -10.72 -3.07 -1.48
C ILE A 26 -10.85 -3.10 -3.00
N ARG A 27 -10.17 -2.19 -3.65
CA ARG A 27 -10.18 -2.08 -5.09
C ARG A 27 -8.75 -2.16 -5.63
N VAL A 28 -8.57 -2.98 -6.67
CA VAL A 28 -7.29 -3.12 -7.34
C VAL A 28 -7.49 -2.74 -8.79
N TRP A 29 -6.64 -1.87 -9.31
CA TRP A 29 -6.71 -1.50 -10.71
C TRP A 29 -5.33 -1.21 -11.27
N VAL A 30 -5.22 -1.26 -12.58
CA VAL A 30 -3.95 -1.11 -13.30
C VAL A 30 -4.12 0.00 -14.33
N ARG A 31 -3.10 0.82 -14.44
CA ARG A 31 -3.09 1.92 -15.40
C ARG A 31 -1.73 1.98 -16.09
N LYS A 32 -1.75 2.08 -17.41
CA LYS A 32 -0.52 2.26 -18.17
C LYS A 32 -0.27 3.75 -18.38
N ARG A 33 0.94 4.18 -18.09
CA ARG A 33 1.36 5.55 -18.28
C ARG A 33 2.71 5.56 -18.97
N GLU A 34 2.74 5.95 -20.23
CA GLU A 34 3.97 6.04 -21.00
C GLU A 34 4.74 4.72 -20.94
N ASN A 35 5.90 4.71 -20.30
CA ASN A 35 6.73 3.52 -20.17
C ASN A 35 6.63 2.88 -18.80
N ARG A 36 5.53 3.14 -18.08
CA ARG A 36 5.31 2.55 -16.77
C ARG A 36 3.93 1.93 -16.68
N VAL A 37 3.82 0.90 -15.85
CA VAL A 37 2.55 0.34 -15.44
C VAL A 37 2.37 0.63 -13.97
N LEU A 38 1.24 1.24 -13.63
CA LEU A 38 0.89 1.53 -12.23
C LEU A 38 -0.13 0.51 -11.77
N VAL A 39 0.15 -0.16 -10.66
CA VAL A 39 -0.79 -1.05 -10.00
C VAL A 39 -1.21 -0.37 -8.71
N VAL A 40 -2.49 -0.20 -8.52
CA VAL A 40 -3.04 0.57 -7.40
C VAL A 40 -3.92 -0.33 -6.56
N ILE A 41 -3.66 -0.36 -5.27
CA ILE A 41 -4.48 -1.08 -4.30
C ILE A 41 -5.06 -0.04 -3.34
N GLU A 42 -6.38 0.10 -3.36
CA GLU A 42 -7.10 1.07 -2.52
C GLU A 42 -7.99 0.37 -1.53
N ASP A 43 -8.15 0.96 -0.35
CA ASP A 43 -9.13 0.49 0.61
C ASP A 43 -9.94 1.66 1.13
N THR A 44 -11.10 1.36 1.74
CA THR A 44 -11.98 2.36 2.33
C THR A 44 -11.84 2.40 3.85
N GLY A 45 -10.70 1.93 4.36
CA GLY A 45 -10.42 1.94 5.78
C GLY A 45 -10.08 3.33 6.31
N PRO A 46 -9.48 3.41 7.49
CA PRO A 46 -9.27 4.70 8.15
C PRO A 46 -8.16 5.57 7.54
N GLY A 47 -7.41 5.05 6.58
CA GLY A 47 -6.28 5.77 6.04
C GLY A 47 -5.04 5.57 6.89
N ILE A 48 -4.00 6.33 6.59
CA ILE A 48 -2.69 6.23 7.22
C ILE A 48 -2.37 7.60 7.83
N PRO A 49 -1.90 7.65 9.07
CA PRO A 49 -1.46 8.94 9.63
C PRO A 49 -0.43 9.60 8.72
N GLU A 50 -0.53 10.91 8.54
CA GLU A 50 0.34 11.64 7.61
C GLU A 50 1.81 11.42 7.91
N ASP A 51 2.18 11.40 9.19
CA ASP A 51 3.57 11.20 9.58
C ASP A 51 4.03 9.76 9.42
N ALA A 52 3.13 8.85 9.11
CA ALA A 52 3.45 7.43 8.91
C ALA A 52 3.54 7.04 7.44
N LEU A 53 3.14 7.91 6.51
CA LEU A 53 3.07 7.53 5.10
C LEU A 53 4.38 7.00 4.53
N GLN A 54 5.51 7.52 4.99
CA GLN A 54 6.81 7.01 4.56
C GLN A 54 7.33 5.92 5.48
N LYS A 55 6.94 5.96 6.74
CA LYS A 55 7.42 5.01 7.74
C LYS A 55 6.87 3.60 7.53
N VAL A 56 5.73 3.46 6.87
CA VAL A 56 5.10 2.14 6.70
C VAL A 56 5.99 1.17 5.94
N PHE A 57 6.98 1.66 5.20
CA PHE A 57 7.92 0.80 4.47
C PHE A 57 9.18 0.46 5.28
N GLN A 58 9.30 0.99 6.49
CA GLN A 58 10.43 0.66 7.37
C GLN A 58 10.24 -0.73 7.96
N ARG A 59 11.35 -1.43 8.16
CA ARG A 59 11.30 -2.77 8.74
C ARG A 59 10.74 -2.70 10.16
N PHE A 60 9.86 -3.64 10.46
CA PHE A 60 9.22 -3.79 11.78
C PHE A 60 8.26 -2.67 12.16
N TYR A 61 7.98 -1.74 11.25
CA TYR A 61 6.98 -0.72 11.51
C TYR A 61 5.58 -1.31 11.41
N SER A 62 4.70 -0.94 12.33
CA SER A 62 3.29 -1.33 12.27
C SER A 62 2.44 -0.32 13.01
N GLU A 63 1.31 0.04 12.42
CA GLU A 63 0.31 0.89 13.06
C GLU A 63 -0.48 0.14 14.12
N ARG A 64 -0.54 -1.19 14.04
CA ARG A 64 -1.32 -2.02 14.96
C ARG A 64 -0.49 -3.20 15.44
N PRO A 65 0.55 -2.93 16.23
CA PRO A 65 1.42 -4.04 16.68
C PRO A 65 0.66 -5.12 17.46
N GLU A 66 -0.38 -4.74 18.20
CA GLU A 66 -1.15 -5.67 19.01
C GLU A 66 -2.08 -6.57 18.20
N THR A 67 -2.29 -6.25 16.92
CA THR A 67 -3.17 -7.04 16.05
C THR A 67 -2.41 -7.73 14.92
N GLN A 68 -1.11 -7.80 15.04
CA GLN A 68 -0.29 -8.46 14.02
C GLN A 68 -0.41 -9.97 14.12
N PHE A 69 -0.63 -10.61 12.98
CA PHE A 69 -0.68 -12.06 12.86
C PHE A 69 0.03 -12.47 11.58
N GLY A 70 0.87 -13.49 11.64
CA GLY A 70 1.52 -14.03 10.46
C GLY A 70 2.25 -12.95 9.66
N ASP A 71 1.72 -12.62 8.50
CA ASP A 71 2.38 -11.71 7.56
C ASP A 71 2.39 -10.26 8.01
N ASN A 72 1.69 -9.93 9.09
CA ASN A 72 1.67 -8.56 9.62
C ASN A 72 2.75 -8.34 10.66
N SER A 73 3.92 -8.89 10.39
CA SER A 73 5.08 -8.80 11.30
C SER A 73 5.82 -7.46 11.21
N GLY A 74 5.38 -6.57 10.31
CA GLY A 74 6.11 -5.32 10.05
C GLY A 74 7.19 -5.48 9.01
N LEU A 75 7.27 -6.63 8.34
CA LEU A 75 8.26 -6.88 7.30
C LEU A 75 7.69 -6.86 5.89
N GLY A 76 6.38 -7.12 5.76
CA GLY A 76 5.76 -7.29 4.43
C GLY A 76 5.95 -6.09 3.52
N LEU A 77 5.72 -4.88 4.01
CA LEU A 77 5.86 -3.68 3.18
C LEU A 77 7.32 -3.35 2.89
N ALA A 78 8.22 -3.58 3.85
CA ALA A 78 9.65 -3.38 3.62
C ALA A 78 10.18 -4.33 2.55
N ILE A 79 9.77 -5.58 2.62
CA ILE A 79 10.16 -6.58 1.62
C ILE A 79 9.57 -6.22 0.25
N SER A 80 8.32 -5.78 0.23
CA SER A 80 7.67 -5.35 -1.01
C SER A 80 8.44 -4.21 -1.68
N LYS A 81 8.87 -3.23 -0.89
CA LYS A 81 9.67 -2.13 -1.42
C LYS A 81 10.98 -2.63 -2.03
N GLN A 82 11.67 -3.53 -1.34
CA GLN A 82 12.91 -4.09 -1.86
C GLN A 82 12.70 -4.82 -3.19
N ILE A 83 11.62 -5.59 -3.29
CA ILE A 83 11.32 -6.34 -4.51
C ILE A 83 11.01 -5.38 -5.66
N VAL A 84 10.17 -4.37 -5.41
CA VAL A 84 9.79 -3.40 -6.43
C VAL A 84 11.02 -2.64 -6.92
N GLU A 85 11.87 -2.21 -6.00
CA GLU A 85 13.10 -1.48 -6.37
C GLU A 85 14.07 -2.36 -7.15
N ALA A 86 14.14 -3.65 -6.81
CA ALA A 86 14.97 -4.59 -7.56
C ALA A 86 14.50 -4.76 -9.00
N HIS A 87 13.23 -4.48 -9.28
CA HIS A 87 12.68 -4.51 -10.63
C HIS A 87 12.74 -3.14 -11.33
N GLY A 88 13.43 -2.19 -10.72
CA GLY A 88 13.53 -0.84 -11.30
C GLY A 88 12.29 0.00 -11.10
N GLY A 89 11.41 -0.41 -10.21
CA GLY A 89 10.15 0.29 -9.96
C GLY A 89 10.18 1.17 -8.73
N VAL A 90 9.02 1.75 -8.44
CA VAL A 90 8.80 2.58 -7.26
C VAL A 90 7.53 2.14 -6.56
N ILE A 91 7.45 2.39 -5.25
CA ILE A 91 6.26 2.09 -4.46
C ILE A 91 6.06 3.24 -3.47
N TRP A 92 4.80 3.64 -3.29
CA TRP A 92 4.47 4.65 -2.29
C TRP A 92 3.07 4.45 -1.76
N ALA A 93 2.76 5.14 -0.67
CA ALA A 93 1.46 5.13 -0.04
C ALA A 93 0.91 6.55 0.00
N GLU A 94 -0.40 6.66 -0.09
CA GLU A 94 -1.08 7.95 0.03
C GLU A 94 -2.46 7.74 0.61
N ASN A 95 -3.02 8.82 1.15
CA ASN A 95 -4.41 8.81 1.62
C ASN A 95 -5.32 9.29 0.50
N ILE A 96 -6.49 8.67 0.41
CA ILE A 96 -7.52 9.10 -0.53
C ILE A 96 -8.33 10.18 0.15
N ARG A 97 -8.45 11.34 -0.50
CA ARG A 97 -9.21 12.46 0.04
C ARG A 97 -10.28 12.89 -0.96
N PRO A 98 -11.36 13.53 -0.50
CA PRO A 98 -12.43 13.96 -1.39
C PRO A 98 -11.94 14.86 -2.53
N THR A 99 -11.01 15.78 -2.21
CA THR A 99 -10.36 16.62 -3.20
C THR A 99 -8.94 16.91 -2.72
N ASP A 100 -8.08 17.34 -3.63
CA ASP A 100 -6.71 17.72 -3.28
C ASP A 100 -6.66 18.90 -2.32
N ALA A 101 -7.73 19.68 -2.27
CA ALA A 101 -7.80 20.86 -1.40
C ALA A 101 -8.20 20.50 0.03
N ASP A 102 -8.71 19.31 0.27
CA ASP A 102 -9.24 18.92 1.58
C ASP A 102 -8.19 18.24 2.45
N ILE A 103 -7.05 18.89 2.59
CA ILE A 103 -5.94 18.31 3.36
C ILE A 103 -6.31 18.11 4.83
N GLY A 104 -7.20 18.96 5.36
CA GLY A 104 -7.62 18.86 6.75
C GLY A 104 -8.76 17.88 7.01
N SER A 105 -9.36 17.30 5.97
CA SER A 105 -10.46 16.37 6.15
C SER A 105 -9.92 14.97 6.45
N GLU A 106 -10.77 14.12 7.02
CA GLU A 106 -10.40 12.73 7.25
C GLU A 106 -10.27 12.00 5.92
N PRO A 107 -9.30 11.09 5.80
CA PRO A 107 -9.15 10.30 4.59
C PRO A 107 -10.36 9.39 4.35
N LEU A 108 -10.65 9.17 3.07
CA LEU A 108 -11.65 8.19 2.66
C LEU A 108 -11.10 6.77 2.67
N GLY A 109 -9.80 6.63 2.80
CA GLY A 109 -9.11 5.36 2.81
C GLY A 109 -7.65 5.55 2.46
N ALA A 110 -6.96 4.46 2.20
CA ALA A 110 -5.55 4.48 1.85
C ALA A 110 -5.34 3.88 0.47
N ARG A 111 -4.25 4.26 -0.16
CA ARG A 111 -3.87 3.79 -1.49
C ARG A 111 -2.40 3.45 -1.49
N PHE A 112 -2.08 2.27 -2.02
CA PHE A 112 -0.70 1.89 -2.29
C PHE A 112 -0.52 1.80 -3.80
N VAL A 113 0.54 2.39 -4.30
CA VAL A 113 0.81 2.44 -5.74
C VAL A 113 2.18 1.81 -6.01
N VAL A 114 2.20 0.89 -6.98
CA VAL A 114 3.43 0.27 -7.47
C VAL A 114 3.60 0.68 -8.92
N GLY A 115 4.72 1.33 -9.24
CA GLY A 115 5.04 1.70 -10.61
C GLY A 115 6.18 0.83 -11.11
N LEU A 116 5.95 0.13 -12.20
CA LEU A 116 6.94 -0.78 -12.79
C LEU A 116 7.27 -0.32 -14.21
N PRO A 117 8.55 -0.40 -14.59
CA PRO A 117 8.93 -0.08 -15.97
C PRO A 117 8.42 -1.15 -16.94
N VAL A 118 8.09 -0.74 -18.15
CA VAL A 118 7.69 -1.65 -19.21
C VAL A 118 8.63 -1.53 -20.41
#